data_239af8fad51a441633532a13d698235a
#
_entry.id   239af8fad51a441633532a13d698235a
#
_cell.length_a   1.000
_cell.length_b   1.000
_cell.length_c   1.000
_cell.angle_alpha   90.00
_cell.angle_beta   90.00
_cell.angle_gamma   90.00
#
_symmetry.space_group_name_H-M   'P 1'
#
loop_
_entity.id
_entity.type
_entity.pdbx_description
1 polymer ?
#
loop_
_entity_poly.entity_id
_entity_poly.type
_entity_poly.pdbx_seq_one_letter_code
_entity_poly.pdbx_strand_id
1 'polypeptide(L)'
;MGNDSWTVVEPLAKESLEKMSSRLILAASPEIHRGVTGIMANRLSSCFRVPAVVVCFMEDGTAVGSMRSARGLNLENLLSPCADLFLDHGGHAFAAGFSLPRERFPEFEQRLARLAPELEFPDTQEEEEIDIDAELPHEFINPELLVLADRFEPYGEGNEPLVFLARNLTLMTADMMGKTEKLHLKLTFDCGKFKWPAIFWQAAERLNRDFSVGDKIDAVFQVGRNTFNGTET
;
A
#
# COMPACT_ATOMS: atom_id res chain seq x y z
N MET A 1 6.11 -13.10 10.34
CA MET A 1 5.88 -11.94 11.22
C MET A 1 4.77 -10.98 10.74
N GLY A 2 4.40 -10.89 9.46
CA GLY A 2 3.39 -9.91 9.01
C GLY A 2 1.92 -10.30 9.20
N ASN A 3 1.61 -11.58 9.37
CA ASN A 3 0.22 -12.04 9.43
C ASN A 3 -0.41 -11.93 10.84
N ASP A 4 0.38 -12.07 11.89
CA ASP A 4 -0.12 -11.97 13.28
C ASP A 4 -0.53 -10.54 13.65
N SER A 5 0.22 -9.53 13.17
CA SER A 5 -0.09 -8.13 13.48
C SER A 5 -1.37 -7.63 12.81
N TRP A 6 -1.75 -8.18 11.66
CA TRP A 6 -3.00 -7.80 10.98
C TRP A 6 -4.23 -8.24 11.75
N THR A 7 -4.22 -9.43 12.33
CA THR A 7 -5.32 -9.95 13.13
C THR A 7 -5.61 -9.11 14.39
N VAL A 8 -4.59 -8.41 14.90
CA VAL A 8 -4.74 -7.45 16.01
C VAL A 8 -5.25 -6.10 15.51
N VAL A 9 -4.68 -5.60 14.41
CA VAL A 9 -4.88 -4.21 13.96
C VAL A 9 -6.21 -4.02 13.22
N GLU A 10 -6.66 -5.00 12.44
CA GLU A 10 -7.89 -4.88 11.64
C GLU A 10 -9.17 -4.71 12.48
N PRO A 11 -9.41 -5.49 13.57
CA PRO A 11 -10.56 -5.27 14.44
C PRO A 11 -10.54 -3.87 15.09
N LEU A 12 -9.38 -3.44 15.58
CA LEU A 12 -9.19 -2.10 16.16
C LEU A 12 -9.49 -0.99 15.17
N ALA A 13 -9.08 -1.18 13.92
CA ALA A 13 -9.35 -0.22 12.85
C ALA A 13 -10.85 -0.10 12.57
N LYS A 14 -11.58 -1.20 12.51
CA LYS A 14 -13.04 -1.21 12.30
C LYS A 14 -13.78 -0.51 13.43
N GLU A 15 -13.42 -0.79 14.69
CA GLU A 15 -13.99 -0.13 15.86
C GLU A 15 -13.68 1.39 15.86
N SER A 16 -12.45 1.74 15.50
CA SER A 16 -12.00 3.12 15.42
C SER A 16 -12.76 3.92 14.38
N LEU A 17 -13.08 3.35 13.22
CA LEU A 17 -13.82 4.04 12.16
C LEU A 17 -15.15 4.60 12.64
N GLU A 18 -15.87 3.86 13.49
CA GLU A 18 -17.14 4.32 14.07
C GLU A 18 -16.93 5.56 14.97
N LYS A 19 -15.85 5.55 15.78
CA LYS A 19 -15.50 6.63 16.69
C LYS A 19 -14.95 7.88 15.98
N MET A 20 -14.34 7.69 14.83
CA MET A 20 -13.63 8.72 14.04
C MET A 20 -14.44 9.17 12.81
N SER A 21 -15.77 9.07 12.87
CA SER A 21 -16.70 9.51 11.79
C SER A 21 -16.40 8.89 10.42
N SER A 22 -15.82 7.70 10.39
CA SER A 22 -15.38 6.98 9.18
C SER A 22 -14.36 7.76 8.33
N ARG A 23 -13.63 8.70 8.93
CA ARG A 23 -12.68 9.59 8.23
C ARG A 23 -11.23 9.41 8.64
N LEU A 24 -10.97 8.67 9.73
CA LEU A 24 -9.65 8.38 10.28
C LEU A 24 -9.66 7.01 10.95
N ILE A 25 -8.54 6.32 10.93
CA ILE A 25 -8.30 5.11 11.71
C ILE A 25 -7.25 5.38 12.78
N LEU A 26 -7.54 4.95 14.01
CA LEU A 26 -6.58 4.87 15.10
C LEU A 26 -6.57 3.45 15.65
N ALA A 27 -5.54 2.69 15.39
CA ALA A 27 -5.34 1.36 15.94
C ALA A 27 -4.18 1.37 16.95
N ALA A 28 -4.48 1.14 18.22
CA ALA A 28 -3.49 1.18 19.29
C ALA A 28 -3.55 -0.08 20.14
N SER A 29 -2.43 -0.78 20.33
CA SER A 29 -2.34 -1.97 21.16
C SER A 29 -0.91 -2.22 21.64
N PRO A 30 -0.72 -2.76 22.86
CA PRO A 30 0.59 -3.25 23.31
C PRO A 30 1.08 -4.49 22.53
N GLU A 31 0.19 -5.18 21.85
CA GLU A 31 0.52 -6.35 21.02
C GLU A 31 1.12 -5.96 19.65
N ILE A 32 1.02 -4.69 19.28
CA ILE A 32 1.61 -4.20 18.04
C ILE A 32 3.10 -3.99 18.22
N HIS A 33 3.92 -4.65 17.40
CA HIS A 33 5.37 -4.44 17.44
C HIS A 33 5.77 -3.13 16.76
N ARG A 34 6.69 -2.37 17.39
CA ARG A 34 7.16 -1.07 16.89
C ARG A 34 7.60 -1.11 15.41
N GLY A 35 8.32 -2.17 15.02
CA GLY A 35 8.87 -2.30 13.67
C GLY A 35 7.84 -2.50 12.56
N VAL A 36 6.55 -2.69 12.88
CA VAL A 36 5.50 -2.90 11.88
C VAL A 36 4.44 -1.80 11.86
N THR A 37 4.52 -0.79 12.74
CA THR A 37 3.52 0.28 12.82
C THR A 37 3.33 0.98 11.48
N GLY A 38 4.42 1.34 10.78
CA GLY A 38 4.37 1.99 9.48
C GLY A 38 3.78 1.12 8.37
N ILE A 39 4.10 -0.18 8.36
CA ILE A 39 3.56 -1.15 7.39
C ILE A 39 2.06 -1.34 7.62
N MET A 40 1.63 -1.46 8.88
CA MET A 40 0.22 -1.61 9.22
C MET A 40 -0.57 -0.34 8.92
N ALA A 41 -0.03 0.84 9.22
CA ALA A 41 -0.66 2.11 8.89
C ALA A 41 -0.86 2.25 7.37
N ASN A 42 0.15 1.90 6.57
CA ASN A 42 0.05 1.91 5.11
C ASN A 42 -1.02 0.93 4.61
N ARG A 43 -1.03 -0.29 5.14
CA ARG A 43 -2.02 -1.30 4.76
C ARG A 43 -3.44 -0.88 5.12
N LEU A 44 -3.65 -0.29 6.30
CA LEU A 44 -4.95 0.23 6.72
C LEU A 44 -5.40 1.39 5.82
N SER A 45 -4.53 2.37 5.57
CA SER A 45 -4.89 3.52 4.74
C SER A 45 -5.26 3.11 3.32
N SER A 46 -4.56 2.13 2.75
CA SER A 46 -4.88 1.58 1.43
C SER A 46 -6.19 0.77 1.42
N CYS A 47 -6.42 -0.07 2.44
CA CYS A 47 -7.61 -0.93 2.49
C CYS A 47 -8.90 -0.15 2.74
N PHE A 48 -8.85 0.85 3.62
CA PHE A 48 -10.03 1.60 4.04
C PHE A 48 -10.16 2.97 3.36
N ARG A 49 -9.16 3.39 2.59
CA ARG A 49 -9.08 4.67 1.88
C ARG A 49 -9.31 5.89 2.78
N VAL A 50 -8.84 5.80 4.02
CA VAL A 50 -8.81 6.89 5.00
C VAL A 50 -7.45 6.94 5.67
N PRO A 51 -6.98 8.09 6.17
CA PRO A 51 -5.74 8.19 6.92
C PRO A 51 -5.73 7.19 8.07
N ALA A 52 -4.58 6.62 8.37
CA ALA A 52 -4.44 5.62 9.41
C ALA A 52 -3.27 5.94 10.34
N VAL A 53 -3.55 5.82 11.63
CA VAL A 53 -2.60 5.96 12.74
C VAL A 53 -2.50 4.62 13.44
N VAL A 54 -1.29 4.07 13.53
CA VAL A 54 -1.02 2.82 14.26
C VAL A 54 -0.03 3.09 15.37
N VAL A 55 -0.38 2.70 16.59
CA VAL A 55 0.39 3.00 17.81
C VAL A 55 0.70 1.72 18.56
N CYS A 56 1.94 1.56 18.99
CA CYS A 56 2.39 0.56 19.94
C CYS A 56 2.77 1.21 21.28
N PHE A 57 2.64 0.45 22.37
CA PHE A 57 3.04 0.90 23.69
C PHE A 57 4.31 0.17 24.12
N MET A 58 5.33 0.98 24.47
CA MET A 58 6.62 0.49 24.92
C MET A 58 6.66 0.28 26.43
N GLU A 59 7.56 -0.56 26.91
CA GLU A 59 7.74 -0.85 28.36
C GLU A 59 8.24 0.35 29.15
N ASP A 60 8.94 1.27 28.48
CA ASP A 60 9.47 2.50 29.07
C ASP A 60 8.43 3.59 29.32
N GLY A 61 7.16 3.29 29.06
CA GLY A 61 6.07 4.25 29.21
C GLY A 61 5.87 5.18 28.02
N THR A 62 6.48 4.87 26.90
CA THR A 62 6.33 5.63 25.65
C THR A 62 5.30 4.95 24.73
N ALA A 63 4.48 5.75 24.05
CA ALA A 63 3.70 5.31 22.90
C ALA A 63 4.40 5.79 21.63
N VAL A 64 4.61 4.87 20.70
CA VAL A 64 5.26 5.16 19.40
C VAL A 64 4.29 4.84 18.28
N GLY A 65 4.11 5.76 17.35
CA GLY A 65 3.15 5.61 16.28
C GLY A 65 3.69 5.98 14.90
N SER A 66 2.97 5.49 13.92
CA SER A 66 3.16 5.86 12.51
C SER A 66 1.83 6.28 11.92
N MET A 67 1.86 7.32 11.09
CA MET A 67 0.71 7.81 10.33
C MET A 67 0.95 7.58 8.84
N ARG A 68 -0.12 7.25 8.13
CA ARG A 68 -0.16 7.24 6.67
C ARG A 68 -1.39 7.96 6.18
N SER A 69 -1.20 8.76 5.17
CA SER A 69 -2.26 9.51 4.52
C SER A 69 -3.08 8.60 3.58
N ALA A 70 -4.23 9.09 3.23
CA ALA A 70 -5.05 8.59 2.13
C ALA A 70 -5.76 9.78 1.48
N ARG A 71 -6.13 9.65 0.21
CA ARG A 71 -6.91 10.65 -0.53
C ARG A 71 -6.28 12.06 -0.49
N GLY A 72 -4.94 12.13 -0.58
CA GLY A 72 -4.22 13.41 -0.64
C GLY A 72 -4.23 14.26 0.65
N LEU A 73 -4.74 13.75 1.78
CA LEU A 73 -4.73 14.49 3.04
C LEU A 73 -3.29 14.80 3.48
N ASN A 74 -3.00 16.06 3.76
CA ASN A 74 -1.74 16.42 4.41
C ASN A 74 -1.79 16.06 5.90
N LEU A 75 -0.90 15.17 6.36
CA LEU A 75 -0.82 14.72 7.76
C LEU A 75 -0.47 15.85 8.75
N GLU A 76 0.07 16.96 8.28
CA GLU A 76 0.31 18.13 9.10
C GLU A 76 -0.98 18.63 9.76
N ASN A 77 -2.12 18.42 9.09
CA ASN A 77 -3.45 18.76 9.65
C ASN A 77 -3.82 17.93 10.89
N LEU A 78 -3.16 16.77 11.08
CA LEU A 78 -3.32 15.92 12.28
C LEU A 78 -2.17 16.13 13.28
N LEU A 79 -0.95 16.37 12.80
CA LEU A 79 0.24 16.52 13.63
C LEU A 79 0.28 17.84 14.37
N SER A 80 0.13 18.95 13.66
CA SER A 80 0.21 20.30 14.26
C SER A 80 -0.74 20.52 15.44
N PRO A 81 -2.02 20.12 15.37
CA PRO A 81 -2.92 20.28 16.52
C PRO A 81 -2.58 19.39 17.73
N CYS A 82 -1.69 18.42 17.55
CA CYS A 82 -1.25 17.48 18.59
C CYS A 82 0.22 17.67 18.99
N ALA A 83 0.91 18.66 18.41
CA ALA A 83 2.37 18.84 18.56
C ALA A 83 2.84 18.94 20.01
N ASP A 84 2.07 19.56 20.89
CA ASP A 84 2.37 19.69 22.33
C ASP A 84 2.28 18.37 23.12
N LEU A 85 1.73 17.31 22.52
CA LEU A 85 1.66 15.98 23.13
C LEU A 85 2.90 15.14 22.82
N PHE A 86 3.61 15.44 21.75
CA PHE A 86 4.70 14.62 21.27
C PHE A 86 6.02 14.88 22.00
N LEU A 87 6.76 13.81 22.26
CA LEU A 87 8.18 13.86 22.65
C LEU A 87 9.05 14.14 21.42
N ASP A 88 8.68 13.50 20.32
CA ASP A 88 9.33 13.66 19.03
C ASP A 88 8.34 13.32 17.92
N HIS A 89 8.42 14.02 16.79
CA HIS A 89 7.63 13.73 15.60
C HIS A 89 8.34 14.24 14.35
N GLY A 90 8.06 13.59 13.23
CA GLY A 90 8.63 13.98 11.94
C GLY A 90 8.10 13.13 10.79
N GLY A 91 8.35 13.61 9.60
CA GLY A 91 7.89 12.95 8.37
C GLY A 91 7.62 13.94 7.27
N HIS A 92 6.78 13.52 6.35
CA HIS A 92 6.34 14.27 5.18
C HIS A 92 4.81 14.36 5.13
N ALA A 93 4.28 15.09 4.19
CA ALA A 93 2.83 15.31 4.04
C ALA A 93 1.99 14.01 4.07
N PHE A 94 2.54 12.88 3.60
CA PHE A 94 1.79 11.63 3.43
C PHE A 94 2.25 10.48 4.34
N ALA A 95 3.37 10.62 5.02
CA ALA A 95 3.91 9.62 5.93
C ALA A 95 4.63 10.30 7.10
N ALA A 96 4.26 9.97 8.33
CA ALA A 96 4.86 10.53 9.52
C ALA A 96 5.02 9.50 10.63
N GLY A 97 5.95 9.78 11.53
CA GLY A 97 6.16 9.04 12.77
C GLY A 97 6.13 9.98 13.96
N PHE A 98 5.78 9.46 15.13
CA PHE A 98 5.76 10.24 16.36
C PHE A 98 5.98 9.36 17.58
N SER A 99 6.35 10.00 18.69
CA SER A 99 6.34 9.41 20.02
C SER A 99 5.71 10.37 21.03
N LEU A 100 5.03 9.82 22.03
CA LEU A 100 4.43 10.59 23.12
C LEU A 100 4.45 9.77 24.42
N PRO A 101 4.35 10.43 25.61
CA PRO A 101 4.16 9.72 26.86
C PRO A 101 2.85 8.92 26.81
N ARG A 102 2.90 7.64 27.23
CA ARG A 102 1.71 6.76 27.22
C ARG A 102 0.54 7.37 27.98
N GLU A 103 0.81 8.09 29.04
CA GLU A 103 -0.20 8.79 29.85
C GLU A 103 -0.94 9.90 29.08
N ARG A 104 -0.32 10.45 28.02
CA ARG A 104 -0.93 11.46 27.12
C ARG A 104 -1.72 10.83 25.98
N PHE A 105 -1.65 9.53 25.79
CA PHE A 105 -2.35 8.85 24.70
C PHE A 105 -3.88 9.05 24.71
N PRO A 106 -4.58 9.01 25.86
CA PRO A 106 -6.03 9.28 25.88
C PRO A 106 -6.39 10.69 25.38
N GLU A 107 -5.55 11.68 25.69
CA GLU A 107 -5.73 13.05 25.17
C GLU A 107 -5.50 13.11 23.66
N PHE A 108 -4.47 12.42 23.17
CA PHE A 108 -4.19 12.30 21.74
C PHE A 108 -5.37 11.66 20.99
N GLU A 109 -5.90 10.55 21.47
CA GLU A 109 -7.08 9.89 20.91
C GLU A 109 -8.29 10.84 20.87
N GLN A 110 -8.54 11.57 21.94
CA GLN A 110 -9.63 12.54 22.01
C GLN A 110 -9.47 13.69 21.02
N ARG A 111 -8.24 14.20 20.84
CA ARG A 111 -7.97 15.24 19.84
C ARG A 111 -8.20 14.74 18.43
N LEU A 112 -7.71 13.54 18.12
CA LEU A 112 -7.96 12.93 16.80
C LEU A 112 -9.46 12.73 16.55
N ALA A 113 -10.23 12.28 17.55
CA ALA A 113 -11.67 12.11 17.41
C ALA A 113 -12.42 13.44 17.14
N ARG A 114 -11.91 14.56 17.66
CA ARG A 114 -12.46 15.90 17.37
C ARG A 114 -12.07 16.40 15.98
N LEU A 115 -10.84 16.11 15.55
CA LEU A 115 -10.34 16.51 14.23
C LEU A 115 -10.93 15.68 13.08
N ALA A 116 -11.20 14.42 13.32
CA ALA A 116 -11.63 13.49 12.28
C ALA A 116 -12.85 13.96 11.46
N PRO A 117 -13.94 14.49 12.07
CA PRO A 117 -15.08 15.01 11.30
C PRO A 117 -14.75 16.23 10.44
N GLU A 118 -13.74 17.02 10.84
CA GLU A 118 -13.34 18.27 10.19
C GLU A 118 -12.26 18.05 9.10
N LEU A 119 -11.77 16.82 8.93
CA LEU A 119 -10.76 16.52 7.92
C LEU A 119 -11.31 16.81 6.51
N GLU A 120 -10.71 17.75 5.83
CA GLU A 120 -10.99 18.02 4.43
C GLU A 120 -10.06 17.17 3.57
N PHE A 121 -10.65 16.28 2.80
CA PHE A 121 -9.90 15.58 1.77
C PHE A 121 -9.90 16.47 0.53
N PRO A 122 -8.74 16.72 -0.07
CA PRO A 122 -8.70 17.36 -1.37
C PRO A 122 -9.72 16.69 -2.29
N ASP A 123 -10.48 17.48 -3.04
CA ASP A 123 -11.50 16.98 -3.97
C ASP A 123 -10.79 16.41 -5.21
N THR A 124 -9.87 15.51 -4.93
CA THR A 124 -9.22 14.71 -5.95
C THR A 124 -10.21 13.62 -6.33
N GLN A 125 -11.07 13.90 -7.29
CA GLN A 125 -11.34 12.93 -8.34
C GLN A 125 -10.01 12.73 -9.09
N GLU A 126 -8.96 12.37 -8.37
CA GLU A 126 -7.79 11.76 -9.00
C GLU A 126 -8.30 10.41 -9.49
N GLU A 127 -8.76 10.37 -10.71
CA GLU A 127 -8.55 9.20 -11.54
C GLU A 127 -7.11 8.82 -11.25
N GLU A 128 -6.85 7.60 -10.78
CA GLU A 128 -5.50 7.14 -10.49
C GLU A 128 -4.72 7.28 -11.81
N GLU A 129 -4.08 8.44 -12.02
CA GLU A 129 -3.20 8.66 -13.15
C GLU A 129 -1.98 7.78 -12.92
N ILE A 130 -1.72 6.90 -13.86
CA ILE A 130 -0.52 6.08 -13.88
C ILE A 130 0.41 6.68 -14.92
N ASP A 131 1.52 7.23 -14.47
CA ASP A 131 2.58 7.67 -15.37
C ASP A 131 3.18 6.46 -16.08
N ILE A 132 3.14 6.47 -17.39
CA ILE A 132 3.67 5.39 -18.25
C ILE A 132 4.94 5.89 -18.91
N ASP A 133 6.07 5.25 -18.62
CA ASP A 133 7.36 5.60 -19.20
C ASP A 133 7.43 5.24 -20.69
N ALA A 134 6.85 4.12 -21.09
CA ALA A 134 6.81 3.71 -22.50
C ALA A 134 5.65 2.75 -22.82
N GLU A 135 5.08 2.91 -24.04
CA GLU A 135 4.23 1.90 -24.66
C GLU A 135 5.09 0.93 -25.47
N LEU A 136 4.96 -0.37 -25.20
CA LEU A 136 5.80 -1.41 -25.82
C LEU A 136 5.00 -2.28 -26.79
N PRO A 137 5.45 -2.40 -28.06
CA PRO A 137 5.03 -3.48 -28.94
C PRO A 137 5.39 -4.85 -28.35
N HIS A 138 4.62 -5.88 -28.71
CA HIS A 138 4.74 -7.23 -28.14
C HIS A 138 6.15 -7.83 -28.26
N GLU A 139 6.85 -7.54 -29.37
CA GLU A 139 8.20 -8.04 -29.62
C GLU A 139 9.26 -7.54 -28.65
N PHE A 140 9.00 -6.40 -27.98
CA PHE A 140 9.89 -5.86 -26.95
C PHE A 140 9.65 -6.42 -25.56
N ILE A 141 8.55 -7.17 -25.35
CA ILE A 141 8.32 -7.91 -24.12
C ILE A 141 9.08 -9.25 -24.18
N ASN A 142 10.35 -9.17 -23.88
CA ASN A 142 11.30 -10.26 -24.00
C ASN A 142 12.38 -10.12 -22.90
N PRO A 143 13.28 -11.09 -22.70
CA PRO A 143 14.30 -11.03 -21.64
C PRO A 143 15.22 -9.80 -21.68
N GLU A 144 15.41 -9.15 -22.84
CA GLU A 144 16.22 -7.94 -22.95
C GLU A 144 15.57 -6.75 -22.25
N LEU A 145 14.24 -6.77 -22.06
CA LEU A 145 13.52 -5.74 -21.31
C LEU A 145 13.95 -5.72 -19.82
N LEU A 146 14.21 -6.88 -19.23
CA LEU A 146 14.75 -6.95 -17.87
C LEU A 146 16.14 -6.32 -17.80
N VAL A 147 17.00 -6.64 -18.77
CA VAL A 147 18.35 -6.06 -18.85
C VAL A 147 18.29 -4.55 -19.05
N LEU A 148 17.31 -4.07 -19.80
CA LEU A 148 17.08 -2.64 -19.95
C LEU A 148 16.67 -2.00 -18.61
N ALA A 149 15.69 -2.56 -17.93
CA ALA A 149 15.21 -2.05 -16.63
C ALA A 149 16.33 -2.01 -15.58
N ASP A 150 17.18 -3.04 -15.52
CA ASP A 150 18.33 -3.11 -14.59
C ASP A 150 19.31 -1.92 -14.77
N ARG A 151 19.36 -1.30 -15.95
CA ARG A 151 20.26 -0.15 -16.21
C ARG A 151 19.79 1.15 -15.56
N PHE A 152 18.56 1.19 -15.11
CA PHE A 152 17.98 2.33 -14.40
C PHE A 152 18.08 2.19 -12.88
N GLU A 153 18.55 1.06 -12.39
CA GLU A 153 18.83 0.87 -10.95
C GLU A 153 19.95 1.77 -10.44
N PRO A 154 19.97 2.14 -9.13
CA PRO A 154 19.04 1.69 -8.09
C PRO A 154 17.72 2.48 -8.10
N TYR A 155 16.61 1.75 -8.01
CA TYR A 155 15.29 2.35 -7.84
C TYR A 155 15.07 2.82 -6.40
N GLY A 156 14.29 3.88 -6.22
CA GLY A 156 13.98 4.46 -4.91
C GLY A 156 13.26 5.80 -5.02
N GLU A 157 13.30 6.59 -3.96
CA GLU A 157 12.68 7.91 -3.95
C GLU A 157 13.32 8.81 -5.04
N GLY A 158 12.48 9.32 -5.94
CA GLY A 158 12.92 10.15 -7.08
C GLY A 158 13.48 9.36 -8.28
N ASN A 159 13.51 8.03 -8.22
CA ASN A 159 13.81 7.14 -9.34
C ASN A 159 12.96 5.86 -9.24
N GLU A 160 11.68 6.00 -9.54
CA GLU A 160 10.72 4.89 -9.45
C GLU A 160 10.98 3.82 -10.52
N PRO A 161 10.58 2.55 -10.26
CA PRO A 161 10.65 1.50 -11.26
C PRO A 161 9.87 1.85 -12.52
N LEU A 162 10.45 1.58 -13.69
CA LEU A 162 9.84 1.87 -14.97
C LEU A 162 8.48 1.18 -15.14
N VAL A 163 7.49 1.94 -15.60
CA VAL A 163 6.13 1.50 -15.88
C VAL A 163 5.90 1.43 -17.37
N PHE A 164 5.49 0.27 -17.84
CA PHE A 164 5.24 0.01 -19.25
C PHE A 164 3.76 -0.24 -19.52
N LEU A 165 3.31 0.15 -20.71
CA LEU A 165 2.01 -0.22 -21.27
C LEU A 165 2.23 -1.17 -22.45
N ALA A 166 1.50 -2.27 -22.49
CA ALA A 166 1.37 -3.08 -23.70
C ALA A 166 -0.11 -3.31 -24.01
N ARG A 167 -0.50 -3.09 -25.27
CA ARG A 167 -1.88 -3.19 -25.70
C ARG A 167 -2.18 -4.54 -26.38
N ASN A 168 -3.43 -4.98 -26.26
CA ASN A 168 -3.96 -6.15 -26.93
C ASN A 168 -3.16 -7.45 -26.63
N LEU A 169 -2.61 -7.60 -25.44
CA LEU A 169 -1.95 -8.84 -25.01
C LEU A 169 -2.98 -9.94 -24.83
N THR A 170 -2.75 -11.10 -25.45
CA THR A 170 -3.63 -12.25 -25.26
C THR A 170 -3.31 -12.95 -23.93
N LEU A 171 -4.29 -13.04 -23.04
CA LEU A 171 -4.17 -13.77 -21.78
C LEU A 171 -4.28 -15.28 -22.04
N MET A 172 -3.19 -16.01 -21.88
CA MET A 172 -3.14 -17.46 -22.13
C MET A 172 -3.59 -18.30 -20.95
N THR A 173 -3.14 -17.91 -19.74
CA THR A 173 -3.50 -18.63 -18.49
C THR A 173 -3.68 -17.63 -17.34
N ALA A 174 -4.50 -18.03 -16.37
CA ALA A 174 -4.70 -17.31 -15.12
C ALA A 174 -4.90 -18.33 -13.99
N ASP A 175 -3.89 -18.43 -13.13
CA ASP A 175 -3.89 -19.36 -12.00
C ASP A 175 -3.96 -18.59 -10.69
N MET A 176 -4.79 -19.06 -9.75
CA MET A 176 -4.88 -18.45 -8.42
C MET A 176 -3.66 -18.82 -7.58
N MET A 177 -3.06 -17.82 -6.92
CA MET A 177 -1.96 -17.97 -5.98
C MET A 177 -2.33 -17.42 -4.61
N GLY A 178 -1.86 -18.08 -3.55
CA GLY A 178 -1.99 -17.60 -2.17
C GLY A 178 -2.75 -18.58 -1.29
N LYS A 179 -2.69 -18.35 0.03
CA LYS A 179 -3.32 -19.22 1.04
C LYS A 179 -4.37 -18.51 1.90
N THR A 180 -4.67 -17.24 1.60
CA THR A 180 -5.56 -16.39 2.39
C THR A 180 -6.66 -15.79 1.51
N GLU A 181 -7.62 -15.09 2.13
CA GLU A 181 -8.77 -14.47 1.45
C GLU A 181 -8.39 -13.48 0.33
N LYS A 182 -7.18 -12.93 0.34
CA LYS A 182 -6.65 -12.07 -0.74
C LYS A 182 -5.76 -12.88 -1.67
N LEU A 183 -6.38 -13.58 -2.59
CA LEU A 183 -5.68 -14.35 -3.60
C LEU A 183 -5.11 -13.45 -4.70
N HIS A 184 -3.94 -13.82 -5.20
CA HIS A 184 -3.28 -13.18 -6.34
C HIS A 184 -3.52 -14.01 -7.59
N LEU A 185 -3.30 -13.42 -8.76
CA LEU A 185 -3.31 -14.15 -10.03
C LEU A 185 -1.89 -14.26 -10.57
N LYS A 186 -1.52 -15.47 -10.96
CA LYS A 186 -0.39 -15.72 -11.84
C LYS A 186 -0.93 -15.82 -13.26
N LEU A 187 -0.57 -14.85 -14.08
CA LEU A 187 -1.00 -14.71 -15.46
C LEU A 187 0.12 -15.12 -16.40
N THR A 188 -0.23 -15.57 -17.59
CA THR A 188 0.73 -15.77 -18.69
C THR A 188 0.17 -15.11 -19.94
N PHE A 189 0.96 -14.23 -20.53
CA PHE A 189 0.63 -13.52 -21.76
C PHE A 189 1.37 -14.07 -22.96
N ASP A 190 0.70 -14.05 -24.12
CA ASP A 190 1.34 -14.30 -25.41
C ASP A 190 1.99 -13.00 -25.92
N CYS A 191 3.30 -12.99 -25.96
CA CYS A 191 4.11 -11.91 -26.52
C CYS A 191 4.81 -12.35 -27.80
N GLY A 192 4.22 -13.22 -28.58
CA GLY A 192 4.74 -13.76 -29.84
C GLY A 192 5.79 -14.85 -29.62
N LYS A 193 7.08 -14.50 -29.70
CA LYS A 193 8.16 -15.48 -29.46
C LYS A 193 8.26 -15.94 -28.02
N PHE A 194 7.78 -15.15 -27.08
CA PHE A 194 7.88 -15.40 -25.65
C PHE A 194 6.50 -15.50 -25.03
N LYS A 195 6.39 -16.35 -24.02
CA LYS A 195 5.28 -16.36 -23.08
C LYS A 195 5.74 -15.67 -21.82
N TRP A 196 5.06 -14.57 -21.48
CA TRP A 196 5.51 -13.72 -20.37
C TRP A 196 4.68 -13.96 -19.11
N PRO A 197 5.28 -14.41 -17.99
CA PRO A 197 4.58 -14.56 -16.74
C PRO A 197 4.41 -13.19 -16.07
N ALA A 198 3.27 -12.98 -15.42
CA ALA A 198 2.99 -11.80 -14.62
C ALA A 198 2.27 -12.17 -13.33
N ILE A 199 2.39 -11.34 -12.32
CA ILE A 199 1.65 -11.45 -11.06
C ILE A 199 0.75 -10.25 -10.93
N PHE A 200 -0.55 -10.51 -10.79
CA PHE A 200 -1.53 -9.48 -10.49
C PHE A 200 -1.96 -9.63 -9.03
N TRP A 201 -1.44 -8.73 -8.22
CA TRP A 201 -1.60 -8.78 -6.78
C TRP A 201 -3.05 -8.51 -6.37
N GLN A 202 -3.61 -9.34 -5.46
CA GLN A 202 -4.95 -9.19 -4.88
C GLN A 202 -6.09 -9.07 -5.91
N ALA A 203 -5.94 -9.69 -7.08
CA ALA A 203 -6.84 -9.53 -8.22
C ALA A 203 -7.68 -10.76 -8.53
N ALA A 204 -7.70 -11.78 -7.66
CA ALA A 204 -8.41 -13.04 -7.95
C ALA A 204 -9.89 -12.84 -8.23
N GLU A 205 -10.56 -11.91 -7.56
CA GLU A 205 -11.98 -11.60 -7.76
C GLU A 205 -12.27 -10.92 -9.12
N ARG A 206 -11.24 -10.43 -9.80
CA ARG A 206 -11.38 -9.79 -11.11
C ARG A 206 -11.43 -10.80 -12.25
N LEU A 207 -10.88 -12.01 -12.02
CA LEU A 207 -10.93 -13.08 -13.01
C LEU A 207 -12.38 -13.53 -13.26
N ASN A 208 -12.77 -13.65 -14.51
CA ASN A 208 -14.13 -13.96 -14.99
C ASN A 208 -15.22 -12.89 -14.65
N ARG A 209 -14.82 -11.79 -14.00
CA ARG A 209 -15.68 -10.63 -13.81
C ARG A 209 -15.27 -9.50 -14.76
N ASP A 210 -14.01 -9.12 -14.74
CA ASP A 210 -13.47 -7.99 -15.51
C ASP A 210 -12.75 -8.49 -16.78
N PHE A 211 -12.17 -9.68 -16.75
CA PHE A 211 -11.46 -10.32 -17.86
C PHE A 211 -11.42 -11.84 -17.70
N SER A 212 -11.19 -12.55 -18.80
CA SER A 212 -11.15 -14.02 -18.85
C SER A 212 -9.94 -14.51 -19.67
N VAL A 213 -9.58 -15.78 -19.49
CA VAL A 213 -8.54 -16.44 -20.32
C VAL A 213 -9.01 -16.43 -21.79
N GLY A 214 -8.12 -16.02 -22.68
CA GLY A 214 -8.38 -15.84 -24.10
C GLY A 214 -8.68 -14.39 -24.51
N ASP A 215 -8.94 -13.51 -23.54
CA ASP A 215 -9.18 -12.10 -23.84
C ASP A 215 -7.89 -11.38 -24.27
N LYS A 216 -8.09 -10.32 -25.04
CA LYS A 216 -7.05 -9.35 -25.37
C LYS A 216 -7.20 -8.17 -24.42
N ILE A 217 -6.19 -7.92 -23.62
CA ILE A 217 -6.20 -6.88 -22.61
C ILE A 217 -5.03 -5.92 -22.78
N ASP A 218 -5.25 -4.67 -22.40
CA ASP A 218 -4.19 -3.70 -22.23
C ASP A 218 -3.63 -3.86 -20.82
N ALA A 219 -2.32 -4.03 -20.71
CA ALA A 219 -1.65 -4.24 -19.44
C ALA A 219 -0.68 -3.11 -19.14
N VAL A 220 -0.82 -2.51 -17.97
CA VAL A 220 0.18 -1.62 -17.37
C VAL A 220 0.96 -2.45 -16.36
N PHE A 221 2.30 -2.45 -16.47
CA PHE A 221 3.15 -3.33 -15.67
C PHE A 221 4.53 -2.76 -15.42
N GLN A 222 5.15 -3.26 -14.37
CA GLN A 222 6.58 -3.13 -14.10
C GLN A 222 7.25 -4.48 -14.32
N VAL A 223 8.51 -4.48 -14.76
CA VAL A 223 9.30 -5.70 -14.89
C VAL A 223 10.19 -5.87 -13.66
N GLY A 224 10.36 -7.10 -13.21
CA GLY A 224 11.20 -7.41 -12.07
C GLY A 224 11.61 -8.88 -12.07
N ARG A 225 12.70 -9.20 -11.37
CA ARG A 225 13.17 -10.55 -11.20
C ARG A 225 12.45 -11.20 -10.03
N ASN A 226 11.87 -12.36 -10.26
CA ASN A 226 11.26 -13.13 -9.19
C ASN A 226 12.30 -14.16 -8.68
N THR A 227 12.76 -13.95 -7.44
CA THR A 227 13.64 -14.92 -6.76
C THR A 227 12.82 -15.68 -5.73
N PHE A 228 12.29 -16.84 -6.12
CA PHE A 228 11.61 -17.73 -5.20
C PHE A 228 12.49 -18.96 -4.94
N ASN A 229 12.77 -19.27 -3.67
CA ASN A 229 13.64 -20.39 -3.23
C ASN A 229 15.06 -20.40 -3.87
N GLY A 230 15.64 -19.24 -4.14
CA GLY A 230 16.99 -19.13 -4.71
C GLY A 230 17.07 -19.45 -6.21
N THR A 231 15.94 -19.67 -6.87
CA THR A 231 15.87 -19.81 -8.32
C THR A 231 15.26 -18.56 -8.90
N GLU A 232 15.99 -17.92 -9.80
CA GLU A 232 15.52 -16.76 -10.57
C GLU A 232 14.60 -17.28 -11.69
N THR A 233 13.37 -16.79 -11.74
CA THR A 233 12.36 -17.09 -12.78
C THR A 233 11.78 -15.81 -13.32
#